data_ff9aa8557c2ef49e3e9a4e4132cb46a9
#
_entry.id   ff9aa8557c2ef49e3e9a4e4132cb46a9
#
_cell.length_a   1.000
_cell.length_b   1.000
_cell.length_c   1.000
_cell.angle_alpha   90.00
_cell.angle_beta   90.00
_cell.angle_gamma   90.00
#
_symmetry.space_group_name_H-M   'P 1'
#
loop_
_entity.id
_entity.type
_entity.pdbx_description
1 polymer ?
#
loop_
_entity_poly.entity_id
_entity_poly.type
_entity_poly.pdbx_seq_one_letter_code
_entity_poly.pdbx_strand_id
1 'polypeptide(L)'
;MPFNLTNRDLLSLVHHSERDLLYLIDLARDLKRAKYSGDTRESLKGKNIALIFEKTSTRTRCAFEVAAYDEGAHVTYIDPSSSQIGHKESMKDTARVLGRMYDAIEYRGAGQEIVEELARYAGVPVFNGLTDEYHPTQMLADVLTMTEHSSKPLHDIAYAYVGDGRNNMANSLLLVGAKLGMDVRIGAPKHLQPAKEHVKMCEQFAKQSGARITVTDDPKKAVKGVDFIHTDVWVSMGEPIESWAERIDELMPFQVNSKLIAAAGNPRVRFMHCLPAFHNSETKVGAQIAAQYPQLKNGIEVTEDVFESPVNICFEQAENRMHTIKAVLVAALA
;
A
#
# COMPACT_ATOMS: atom_id res chain seq x y z
N MET A 1 9.45 1.09 -28.97
CA MET A 1 9.15 -0.33 -28.74
C MET A 1 7.70 -0.45 -28.34
N PRO A 2 6.97 -1.49 -28.74
CA PRO A 2 5.62 -1.72 -28.25
C PRO A 2 5.68 -1.85 -26.72
N PHE A 3 4.69 -1.28 -26.05
CA PHE A 3 4.56 -1.33 -24.60
C PHE A 3 3.94 -2.68 -24.22
N ASN A 4 4.57 -3.41 -23.32
CA ASN A 4 4.06 -4.71 -22.86
C ASN A 4 4.52 -5.00 -21.43
N LEU A 5 3.57 -5.34 -20.56
CA LEU A 5 3.81 -5.81 -19.19
C LEU A 5 3.57 -7.32 -19.02
N THR A 6 3.31 -8.07 -20.11
CA THR A 6 3.07 -9.52 -20.03
C THR A 6 4.27 -10.22 -19.39
N ASN A 7 3.99 -11.12 -18.46
CA ASN A 7 4.95 -11.86 -17.65
C ASN A 7 5.90 -11.00 -16.78
N ARG A 8 5.51 -9.76 -16.45
CA ARG A 8 6.29 -8.93 -15.55
C ARG A 8 5.83 -9.08 -14.09
N ASP A 9 6.81 -9.17 -13.21
CA ASP A 9 6.61 -9.16 -11.77
C ASP A 9 6.22 -7.77 -11.26
N LEU A 10 5.54 -7.72 -10.10
CA LEU A 10 5.32 -6.52 -9.32
C LEU A 10 5.85 -6.72 -7.90
N LEU A 11 7.17 -6.70 -7.70
CA LEU A 11 7.81 -6.94 -6.39
C LEU A 11 7.95 -5.65 -5.59
N SER A 12 8.22 -4.58 -6.28
CA SER A 12 8.23 -3.19 -5.80
C SER A 12 8.02 -2.26 -7.00
N LEU A 13 7.87 -0.94 -6.76
CA LEU A 13 7.80 0.01 -7.87
C LEU A 13 9.17 0.45 -8.38
N VAL A 14 10.27 0.00 -7.77
CA VAL A 14 11.65 0.41 -8.14
C VAL A 14 11.93 0.15 -9.62
N HIS A 15 11.54 -1.01 -10.14
CA HIS A 15 11.83 -1.45 -11.50
C HIS A 15 10.74 -1.11 -12.53
N HIS A 16 9.71 -0.37 -12.14
CA HIS A 16 8.66 0.11 -13.05
C HIS A 16 8.94 1.56 -13.46
N SER A 17 8.82 1.85 -14.74
CA SER A 17 8.91 3.22 -15.24
C SER A 17 7.63 4.02 -14.89
N GLU A 18 7.70 5.34 -14.95
CA GLU A 18 6.52 6.22 -14.86
C GLU A 18 5.42 5.77 -15.84
N ARG A 19 5.81 5.44 -17.09
CA ARG A 19 4.88 4.95 -18.11
C ARG A 19 4.19 3.65 -17.72
N ASP A 20 4.90 2.71 -17.07
CA ASP A 20 4.33 1.45 -16.59
C ASP A 20 3.25 1.73 -15.53
N LEU A 21 3.56 2.63 -14.58
CA LEU A 21 2.66 2.98 -13.49
C LEU A 21 1.41 3.71 -14.00
N LEU A 22 1.57 4.68 -14.89
CA LEU A 22 0.45 5.41 -15.49
C LEU A 22 -0.45 4.48 -16.30
N TYR A 23 0.13 3.55 -17.06
CA TYR A 23 -0.65 2.53 -17.79
C TYR A 23 -1.49 1.66 -16.84
N LEU A 24 -0.91 1.17 -15.75
CA LEU A 24 -1.63 0.36 -14.77
C LEU A 24 -2.78 1.14 -14.10
N ILE A 25 -2.57 2.42 -13.79
CA ILE A 25 -3.60 3.29 -13.21
C ILE A 25 -4.73 3.55 -14.20
N ASP A 26 -4.41 3.82 -15.46
CA ASP A 26 -5.42 4.05 -16.51
C ASP A 26 -6.21 2.77 -16.81
N LEU A 27 -5.52 1.62 -16.91
CA LEU A 27 -6.18 0.33 -17.07
C LEU A 27 -7.10 0.02 -15.88
N ALA A 28 -6.68 0.32 -14.65
CA ALA A 28 -7.51 0.14 -13.46
C ALA A 28 -8.78 0.98 -13.52
N ARG A 29 -8.68 2.22 -13.99
CA ARG A 29 -9.82 3.13 -14.18
C ARG A 29 -10.80 2.58 -15.22
N ASP A 30 -10.30 2.05 -16.33
CA ASP A 30 -11.14 1.46 -17.37
C ASP A 30 -11.82 0.17 -16.91
N LEU A 31 -11.10 -0.71 -16.21
CA LEU A 31 -11.67 -1.94 -15.63
C LEU A 31 -12.69 -1.63 -14.50
N LYS A 32 -12.46 -0.57 -13.71
CA LYS A 32 -13.44 -0.06 -12.72
C LYS A 32 -14.73 0.37 -13.41
N ARG A 33 -14.64 1.15 -14.49
CA ARG A 33 -15.81 1.57 -15.28
C ARG A 33 -16.54 0.37 -15.89
N ALA A 34 -15.81 -0.59 -16.47
CA ALA A 34 -16.35 -1.80 -17.04
C ALA A 34 -17.15 -2.60 -16.00
N LYS A 35 -16.61 -2.80 -14.80
CA LYS A 35 -17.32 -3.48 -13.69
C LYS A 35 -18.63 -2.80 -13.34
N TYR A 36 -18.65 -1.48 -13.20
CA TYR A 36 -19.87 -0.73 -12.83
C TYR A 36 -20.87 -0.57 -13.97
N SER A 37 -20.43 -0.69 -15.22
CA SER A 37 -21.34 -0.75 -16.37
C SER A 37 -21.89 -2.15 -16.66
N GLY A 38 -21.42 -3.18 -15.93
CA GLY A 38 -21.81 -4.57 -16.16
C GLY A 38 -21.11 -5.22 -17.36
N ASP A 39 -20.04 -4.61 -17.88
CA ASP A 39 -19.23 -5.16 -18.98
C ASP A 39 -18.18 -6.11 -18.39
N THR A 40 -18.47 -7.42 -18.39
CA THR A 40 -17.56 -8.46 -17.93
C THR A 40 -16.72 -9.00 -19.10
N ARG A 41 -15.42 -8.83 -19.06
CA ARG A 41 -14.51 -9.18 -20.16
C ARG A 41 -13.90 -10.57 -20.06
N GLU A 42 -13.84 -11.15 -18.85
CA GLU A 42 -13.19 -12.45 -18.58
C GLU A 42 -11.78 -12.57 -19.20
N SER A 43 -10.99 -11.50 -19.13
CA SER A 43 -9.66 -11.42 -19.79
C SER A 43 -8.68 -12.47 -19.30
N LEU A 44 -8.93 -13.07 -18.13
CA LEU A 44 -8.08 -14.09 -17.48
C LEU A 44 -8.77 -15.46 -17.42
N LYS A 45 -9.72 -15.72 -18.31
CA LYS A 45 -10.44 -17.00 -18.35
C LYS A 45 -9.47 -18.19 -18.46
N GLY A 46 -9.59 -19.13 -17.52
CA GLY A 46 -8.77 -20.33 -17.44
C GLY A 46 -7.41 -20.14 -16.79
N LYS A 47 -7.07 -18.94 -16.32
CA LYS A 47 -5.86 -18.69 -15.52
C LYS A 47 -6.06 -19.13 -14.08
N ASN A 48 -5.00 -19.61 -13.45
CA ASN A 48 -4.95 -20.04 -12.06
C ASN A 48 -3.89 -19.26 -11.31
N ILE A 49 -4.21 -18.72 -10.15
CA ILE A 49 -3.33 -17.84 -9.37
C ILE A 49 -3.19 -18.42 -7.95
N ALA A 50 -1.96 -18.61 -7.50
CA ALA A 50 -1.67 -18.97 -6.10
C ALA A 50 -1.56 -17.71 -5.25
N LEU A 51 -2.25 -17.68 -4.11
CA LEU A 51 -2.16 -16.60 -3.13
C LEU A 51 -1.49 -17.14 -1.85
N ILE A 52 -0.23 -16.78 -1.61
CA ILE A 52 0.57 -17.21 -0.47
C ILE A 52 0.55 -16.12 0.60
N PHE A 53 0.01 -16.44 1.77
CA PHE A 53 -0.09 -15.50 2.89
C PHE A 53 0.65 -16.01 4.11
N GLU A 54 1.86 -15.57 4.37
CA GLU A 54 2.56 -15.78 5.64
C GLU A 54 2.04 -14.83 6.73
N LYS A 55 1.55 -13.66 6.33
CA LYS A 55 0.84 -12.69 7.19
C LYS A 55 -0.62 -12.58 6.73
N THR A 56 -1.55 -12.82 7.62
CA THR A 56 -2.99 -12.74 7.31
C THR A 56 -3.41 -11.35 6.85
N SER A 57 -4.37 -11.28 5.95
CA SER A 57 -4.97 -10.01 5.49
C SER A 57 -6.33 -10.24 4.85
N THR A 58 -7.35 -9.60 5.40
CA THR A 58 -8.69 -9.60 4.80
C THR A 58 -8.71 -8.85 3.47
N ARG A 59 -8.23 -7.61 3.47
CA ARG A 59 -8.32 -6.72 2.28
C ARG A 59 -7.50 -7.22 1.09
N THR A 60 -6.24 -7.58 1.30
CA THR A 60 -5.39 -8.06 0.20
C THR A 60 -5.94 -9.35 -0.40
N ARG A 61 -6.35 -10.29 0.45
CA ARG A 61 -6.98 -11.54 0.00
C ARG A 61 -8.23 -11.25 -0.82
N CYS A 62 -9.21 -10.53 -0.26
CA CYS A 62 -10.45 -10.22 -0.97
C CYS A 62 -10.21 -9.45 -2.28
N ALA A 63 -9.25 -8.52 -2.30
CA ALA A 63 -8.93 -7.75 -3.49
C ALA A 63 -8.37 -8.63 -4.62
N PHE A 64 -7.45 -9.55 -4.33
CA PHE A 64 -6.94 -10.50 -5.33
C PHE A 64 -8.00 -11.51 -5.77
N GLU A 65 -8.74 -12.10 -4.83
CA GLU A 65 -9.81 -13.06 -5.16
C GLU A 65 -10.88 -12.45 -6.07
N VAL A 66 -11.41 -11.28 -5.68
CA VAL A 66 -12.46 -10.63 -6.46
C VAL A 66 -11.92 -10.11 -7.81
N ALA A 67 -10.71 -9.55 -7.83
CA ALA A 67 -10.08 -9.11 -9.08
C ALA A 67 -9.90 -10.26 -10.07
N ALA A 68 -9.45 -11.43 -9.59
CA ALA A 68 -9.27 -12.63 -10.40
C ALA A 68 -10.61 -13.18 -10.90
N TYR A 69 -11.61 -13.31 -10.03
CA TYR A 69 -12.93 -13.83 -10.39
C TYR A 69 -13.67 -12.93 -11.37
N ASP A 70 -13.57 -11.62 -11.22
CA ASP A 70 -14.19 -10.67 -12.17
C ASP A 70 -13.66 -10.85 -13.60
N GLU A 71 -12.43 -11.33 -13.76
CA GLU A 71 -11.77 -11.56 -15.06
C GLU A 71 -11.76 -13.05 -15.47
N GLY A 72 -12.49 -13.91 -14.77
CA GLY A 72 -12.64 -15.34 -15.12
C GLY A 72 -11.49 -16.24 -14.70
N ALA A 73 -10.57 -15.77 -13.85
CA ALA A 73 -9.50 -16.59 -13.27
C ALA A 73 -9.95 -17.33 -12.02
N HIS A 74 -9.18 -18.37 -11.64
CA HIS A 74 -9.35 -19.11 -10.40
C HIS A 74 -8.20 -18.76 -9.44
N VAL A 75 -8.47 -18.83 -8.13
CA VAL A 75 -7.45 -18.62 -7.11
C VAL A 75 -7.39 -19.79 -6.14
N THR A 76 -6.18 -20.08 -5.64
CA THR A 76 -5.95 -20.97 -4.50
C THR A 76 -5.30 -20.17 -3.38
N TYR A 77 -5.97 -20.09 -2.25
CA TYR A 77 -5.42 -19.45 -1.04
C TYR A 77 -4.60 -20.46 -0.24
N ILE A 78 -3.36 -20.10 0.05
CA ILE A 78 -2.40 -20.92 0.80
C ILE A 78 -1.98 -20.13 2.04
N ASP A 79 -2.42 -20.57 3.21
CA ASP A 79 -1.99 -20.00 4.49
C ASP A 79 -0.88 -20.81 5.16
N PRO A 80 -0.16 -20.24 6.14
CA PRO A 80 0.94 -20.93 6.81
C PRO A 80 0.53 -22.23 7.50
N SER A 81 -0.68 -22.29 8.03
CA SER A 81 -1.16 -23.45 8.79
C SER A 81 -1.52 -24.66 7.92
N SER A 82 -1.79 -24.39 6.63
CA SER A 82 -2.19 -25.42 5.64
C SER A 82 -1.07 -25.79 4.68
N SER A 83 0.13 -25.23 4.83
CA SER A 83 1.26 -25.45 3.90
C SER A 83 2.52 -25.96 4.61
N GLN A 84 3.45 -26.49 3.84
CA GLN A 84 4.78 -26.91 4.31
C GLN A 84 5.85 -25.83 4.01
N ILE A 85 5.46 -24.69 3.46
CA ILE A 85 6.35 -23.59 3.08
C ILE A 85 7.11 -23.09 4.31
N GLY A 86 8.45 -23.02 4.18
CA GLY A 86 9.31 -22.60 5.27
C GLY A 86 9.54 -23.65 6.39
N HIS A 87 8.84 -24.79 6.37
CA HIS A 87 9.01 -25.86 7.35
C HIS A 87 9.77 -27.05 6.78
N LYS A 88 9.22 -27.70 5.77
CA LYS A 88 9.82 -28.87 5.11
C LYS A 88 10.22 -28.59 3.65
N GLU A 89 9.79 -27.47 3.12
CA GLU A 89 10.06 -27.06 1.76
C GLU A 89 10.66 -25.66 1.73
N SER A 90 11.72 -25.46 0.96
CA SER A 90 12.33 -24.15 0.78
C SER A 90 11.44 -23.26 -0.10
N MET A 91 11.53 -21.94 0.08
CA MET A 91 10.80 -20.98 -0.78
C MET A 91 11.15 -21.17 -2.27
N LYS A 92 12.40 -21.50 -2.55
CA LYS A 92 12.89 -21.80 -3.89
C LYS A 92 12.22 -23.04 -4.52
N ASP A 93 12.02 -24.11 -3.75
CA ASP A 93 11.37 -25.32 -4.26
C ASP A 93 9.87 -25.12 -4.38
N THR A 94 9.25 -24.41 -3.43
CA THR A 94 7.86 -23.94 -3.52
C THR A 94 7.64 -23.14 -4.81
N ALA A 95 8.50 -22.17 -5.10
CA ALA A 95 8.42 -21.37 -6.32
C ALA A 95 8.43 -22.24 -7.58
N ARG A 96 9.35 -23.22 -7.66
CA ARG A 96 9.47 -24.13 -8.80
C ARG A 96 8.25 -25.04 -8.98
N VAL A 97 7.67 -25.51 -7.89
CA VAL A 97 6.45 -26.36 -7.92
C VAL A 97 5.25 -25.54 -8.34
N LEU A 98 5.00 -24.41 -7.67
CA LEU A 98 3.84 -23.57 -7.94
C LEU A 98 3.90 -22.95 -9.34
N GLY A 99 5.06 -22.53 -9.81
CA GLY A 99 5.25 -21.99 -11.16
C GLY A 99 5.00 -23.00 -12.30
N ARG A 100 4.87 -24.31 -11.99
CA ARG A 100 4.44 -25.33 -12.94
C ARG A 100 2.93 -25.63 -12.90
N MET A 101 2.24 -25.15 -11.87
CA MET A 101 0.81 -25.40 -11.64
C MET A 101 -0.04 -24.16 -11.89
N TYR A 102 0.53 -22.98 -11.63
CA TYR A 102 -0.16 -21.71 -11.67
C TYR A 102 0.39 -20.77 -12.74
N ASP A 103 -0.43 -19.87 -13.22
CA ASP A 103 -0.06 -18.83 -14.19
C ASP A 103 0.57 -17.61 -13.51
N ALA A 104 0.35 -17.43 -12.21
CA ALA A 104 0.96 -16.40 -11.38
C ALA A 104 0.93 -16.76 -9.89
N ILE A 105 1.77 -16.07 -9.11
CA ILE A 105 1.85 -16.22 -7.66
C ILE A 105 1.75 -14.83 -7.02
N GLU A 106 0.87 -14.67 -6.05
CA GLU A 106 0.91 -13.55 -5.10
C GLU A 106 1.56 -14.01 -3.81
N TYR A 107 2.36 -13.14 -3.22
CA TYR A 107 2.99 -13.37 -1.93
C TYR A 107 2.78 -12.19 -1.00
N ARG A 108 2.35 -12.50 0.23
CA ARG A 108 2.27 -11.55 1.35
C ARG A 108 2.98 -12.11 2.58
N GLY A 109 4.06 -11.47 2.97
CA GLY A 109 4.91 -11.96 4.07
C GLY A 109 5.76 -10.87 4.71
N ALA A 110 6.91 -11.27 5.27
CA ALA A 110 7.84 -10.38 5.94
C ALA A 110 8.93 -9.87 4.99
N GLY A 111 9.82 -10.74 4.56
CA GLY A 111 11.04 -10.34 3.85
C GLY A 111 10.83 -10.01 2.38
N GLN A 112 11.41 -8.91 1.93
CA GLN A 112 11.45 -8.56 0.51
C GLN A 112 12.25 -9.59 -0.28
N GLU A 113 13.33 -10.11 0.29
CA GLU A 113 14.18 -11.16 -0.30
C GLU A 113 13.39 -12.45 -0.61
N ILE A 114 12.35 -12.75 0.17
CA ILE A 114 11.51 -13.94 -0.03
C ILE A 114 10.68 -13.81 -1.30
N VAL A 115 10.02 -12.67 -1.51
CA VAL A 115 9.23 -12.46 -2.73
C VAL A 115 10.13 -12.35 -3.96
N GLU A 116 11.34 -11.83 -3.82
CA GLU A 116 12.36 -11.81 -4.89
C GLU A 116 12.91 -13.21 -5.20
N GLU A 117 13.08 -14.07 -4.20
CA GLU A 117 13.44 -15.45 -4.41
C GLU A 117 12.32 -16.21 -5.15
N LEU A 118 11.06 -16.03 -4.75
CA LEU A 118 9.90 -16.57 -5.48
C LEU A 118 9.94 -16.16 -6.95
N ALA A 119 10.07 -14.88 -7.25
CA ALA A 119 10.10 -14.37 -8.62
C ALA A 119 11.27 -14.95 -9.44
N ARG A 120 12.43 -15.11 -8.81
CA ARG A 120 13.63 -15.68 -9.48
C ARG A 120 13.43 -17.12 -9.94
N TYR A 121 12.63 -17.91 -9.24
CA TYR A 121 12.54 -19.36 -9.48
C TYR A 121 11.17 -19.86 -9.95
N ALA A 122 10.12 -19.03 -9.88
CA ALA A 122 8.76 -19.43 -10.27
C ALA A 122 8.60 -19.64 -11.78
N GLY A 123 9.25 -18.81 -12.61
CA GLY A 123 9.08 -18.84 -14.06
C GLY A 123 7.72 -18.33 -14.53
N VAL A 124 6.91 -17.79 -13.62
CA VAL A 124 5.64 -17.09 -13.85
C VAL A 124 5.66 -15.76 -13.07
N PRO A 125 4.83 -14.78 -13.41
CA PRO A 125 4.76 -13.50 -12.69
C PRO A 125 4.50 -13.68 -11.20
N VAL A 126 5.23 -12.88 -10.39
CA VAL A 126 5.06 -12.82 -8.94
C VAL A 126 4.66 -11.41 -8.52
N PHE A 127 3.63 -11.33 -7.68
CA PHE A 127 3.06 -10.07 -7.21
C PHE A 127 3.24 -9.95 -5.69
N ASN A 128 3.85 -8.86 -5.26
CA ASN A 128 4.03 -8.52 -3.86
C ASN A 128 2.73 -7.92 -3.28
N GLY A 129 2.00 -8.70 -2.50
CA GLY A 129 0.81 -8.24 -1.76
C GLY A 129 1.16 -7.33 -0.58
N LEU A 130 2.30 -7.53 0.06
CA LEU A 130 2.97 -6.71 1.06
C LEU A 130 4.23 -7.43 1.57
N THR A 131 5.31 -6.67 1.75
CA THR A 131 6.46 -7.04 2.59
C THR A 131 6.73 -5.95 3.63
N ASP A 132 7.69 -6.18 4.52
CA ASP A 132 8.09 -5.16 5.51
C ASP A 132 8.73 -3.93 4.86
N GLU A 133 9.23 -4.05 3.63
CA GLU A 133 9.86 -2.96 2.90
C GLU A 133 8.91 -2.21 1.96
N TYR A 134 8.00 -2.93 1.26
CA TYR A 134 7.15 -2.35 0.22
C TYR A 134 5.72 -2.88 0.20
N HIS A 135 4.80 -2.01 -0.24
CA HIS A 135 3.41 -2.33 -0.51
C HIS A 135 2.98 -1.81 -1.89
N PRO A 136 3.51 -2.38 -3.00
CA PRO A 136 3.32 -1.81 -4.34
C PRO A 136 1.87 -1.77 -4.80
N THR A 137 1.06 -2.79 -4.47
CA THR A 137 -0.36 -2.82 -4.83
C THR A 137 -1.18 -1.73 -4.14
N GLN A 138 -0.78 -1.31 -2.93
CA GLN A 138 -1.39 -0.18 -2.24
C GLN A 138 -1.09 1.13 -2.95
N MET A 139 0.13 1.32 -3.42
CA MET A 139 0.54 2.56 -4.07
C MET A 139 -0.24 2.85 -5.35
N LEU A 140 -0.53 1.83 -6.15
CA LEU A 140 -1.36 2.00 -7.34
C LEU A 140 -2.77 2.45 -6.96
N ALA A 141 -3.35 1.86 -5.90
CA ALA A 141 -4.66 2.25 -5.39
C ALA A 141 -4.67 3.67 -4.82
N ASP A 142 -3.62 4.03 -4.08
CA ASP A 142 -3.50 5.37 -3.50
C ASP A 142 -3.44 6.44 -4.59
N VAL A 143 -2.63 6.23 -5.63
CA VAL A 143 -2.54 7.16 -6.75
C VAL A 143 -3.86 7.23 -7.52
N LEU A 144 -4.51 6.10 -7.81
CA LEU A 144 -5.84 6.09 -8.44
C LEU A 144 -6.84 6.91 -7.62
N THR A 145 -6.88 6.69 -6.30
CA THR A 145 -7.78 7.41 -5.38
C THR A 145 -7.47 8.90 -5.35
N MET A 146 -6.19 9.27 -5.27
CA MET A 146 -5.80 10.68 -5.32
C MET A 146 -6.23 11.35 -6.63
N THR A 147 -6.14 10.67 -7.76
CA THR A 147 -6.61 11.21 -9.05
C THR A 147 -8.13 11.30 -9.16
N GLU A 148 -8.89 10.42 -8.49
CA GLU A 148 -10.35 10.48 -8.45
C GLU A 148 -10.87 11.63 -7.56
N HIS A 149 -10.10 12.01 -6.53
CA HIS A 149 -10.45 13.07 -5.58
C HIS A 149 -9.74 14.41 -5.85
N SER A 150 -9.02 14.54 -6.96
CA SER A 150 -8.34 15.76 -7.36
C SER A 150 -8.59 16.09 -8.82
N SER A 151 -8.74 17.38 -9.12
CA SER A 151 -8.77 17.88 -10.51
C SER A 151 -7.38 18.30 -11.01
N LYS A 152 -6.34 18.14 -10.18
CA LYS A 152 -4.96 18.51 -10.52
C LYS A 152 -4.31 17.41 -11.35
N PRO A 153 -3.40 17.74 -12.27
CA PRO A 153 -2.50 16.75 -12.83
C PRO A 153 -1.59 16.16 -11.73
N LEU A 154 -1.10 14.92 -11.91
CA LEU A 154 -0.34 14.20 -10.89
C LEU A 154 0.84 15.00 -10.32
N HIS A 155 1.61 15.68 -11.17
CA HIS A 155 2.78 16.47 -10.76
C HIS A 155 2.45 17.69 -9.90
N ASP A 156 1.18 18.10 -9.83
CA ASP A 156 0.67 19.19 -8.99
C ASP A 156 0.02 18.69 -7.70
N ILE A 157 -0.17 17.38 -7.56
CA ILE A 157 -0.69 16.79 -6.34
C ILE A 157 0.40 16.77 -5.28
N ALA A 158 0.06 17.30 -4.11
CA ALA A 158 0.91 17.26 -2.93
C ALA A 158 0.28 16.34 -1.86
N TYR A 159 1.08 15.46 -1.27
CA TYR A 159 0.62 14.65 -0.15
C TYR A 159 1.70 14.49 0.93
N ALA A 160 1.25 14.25 2.15
CA ALA A 160 2.11 13.96 3.28
C ALA A 160 1.77 12.58 3.87
N TYR A 161 2.80 11.86 4.27
CA TYR A 161 2.69 10.75 5.21
C TYR A 161 3.19 11.26 6.58
N VAL A 162 2.45 10.97 7.64
CA VAL A 162 2.85 11.33 9.02
C VAL A 162 2.78 10.10 9.92
N GLY A 163 3.85 9.85 10.68
CA GLY A 163 3.95 8.67 11.56
C GLY A 163 5.34 8.05 11.57
N ASP A 164 5.44 6.72 11.64
CA ASP A 164 6.72 6.00 11.52
C ASP A 164 7.17 5.98 10.04
N GLY A 165 8.18 6.78 9.73
CA GLY A 165 8.72 6.91 8.37
C GLY A 165 9.58 5.75 7.91
N ARG A 166 9.78 4.71 8.73
CA ARG A 166 10.58 3.52 8.38
C ARG A 166 9.74 2.35 7.89
N ASN A 167 8.42 2.44 7.99
CA ASN A 167 7.54 1.35 7.58
C ASN A 167 7.37 1.27 6.05
N ASN A 168 6.79 0.17 5.58
CA ASN A 168 6.58 -0.09 4.15
C ASN A 168 5.69 0.96 3.47
N MET A 169 4.72 1.55 4.18
CA MET A 169 3.84 2.58 3.62
C MET A 169 4.62 3.87 3.35
N ALA A 170 5.43 4.34 4.32
CA ALA A 170 6.28 5.51 4.13
C ALA A 170 7.27 5.32 2.98
N ASN A 171 7.94 4.15 2.94
CA ASN A 171 8.88 3.80 1.87
C ASN A 171 8.20 3.80 0.49
N SER A 172 7.03 3.16 0.41
CA SER A 172 6.31 3.01 -0.86
C SER A 172 5.70 4.32 -1.34
N LEU A 173 5.15 5.15 -0.43
CA LEU A 173 4.63 6.48 -0.75
C LEU A 173 5.76 7.40 -1.24
N LEU A 174 6.91 7.40 -0.56
CA LEU A 174 8.06 8.17 -1.00
C LEU A 174 8.50 7.77 -2.42
N LEU A 175 8.55 6.46 -2.69
CA LEU A 175 8.96 5.92 -3.99
C LEU A 175 7.96 6.25 -5.10
N VAL A 176 6.65 6.05 -4.89
CA VAL A 176 5.65 6.32 -5.94
C VAL A 176 5.57 7.80 -6.28
N GLY A 177 5.62 8.68 -5.28
CA GLY A 177 5.65 10.13 -5.51
C GLY A 177 6.89 10.58 -6.26
N ALA A 178 8.06 10.03 -5.89
CA ALA A 178 9.32 10.30 -6.58
C ALA A 178 9.29 9.88 -8.05
N LYS A 179 8.63 8.77 -8.39
CA LYS A 179 8.52 8.28 -9.77
C LYS A 179 7.51 9.04 -10.61
N LEU A 180 6.42 9.51 -10.01
CA LEU A 180 5.31 10.16 -10.72
C LEU A 180 5.36 11.70 -10.69
N GLY A 181 6.49 12.29 -10.27
CA GLY A 181 6.68 13.73 -10.30
C GLY A 181 5.89 14.52 -9.25
N MET A 182 5.37 13.87 -8.20
CA MET A 182 4.49 14.46 -7.20
C MET A 182 5.26 15.24 -6.12
N ASP A 183 4.55 16.02 -5.28
CA ASP A 183 5.10 16.62 -4.06
C ASP A 183 4.85 15.67 -2.89
N VAL A 184 5.85 14.89 -2.51
CA VAL A 184 5.75 13.90 -1.43
C VAL A 184 6.52 14.36 -0.20
N ARG A 185 5.86 14.29 0.95
CA ARG A 185 6.42 14.73 2.22
C ARG A 185 6.27 13.66 3.29
N ILE A 186 7.37 13.36 3.98
CA ILE A 186 7.40 12.43 5.13
C ILE A 186 7.61 13.23 6.40
N GLY A 187 6.61 13.24 7.26
CA GLY A 187 6.66 13.81 8.62
C GLY A 187 6.85 12.68 9.63
N ALA A 188 8.04 12.60 10.24
CA ALA A 188 8.38 11.53 11.18
C ALA A 188 9.40 12.03 12.23
N PRO A 189 9.40 11.51 13.48
CA PRO A 189 10.46 11.75 14.43
C PRO A 189 11.84 11.47 13.81
N LYS A 190 12.88 12.21 14.19
CA LYS A 190 14.20 12.13 13.52
C LYS A 190 14.77 10.73 13.37
N HIS A 191 14.62 9.89 14.39
CA HIS A 191 15.14 8.52 14.39
C HIS A 191 14.18 7.52 13.72
N LEU A 192 12.92 7.93 13.46
CA LEU A 192 11.92 7.18 12.70
C LEU A 192 11.78 7.67 11.24
N GLN A 193 12.68 8.52 10.74
CA GLN A 193 12.70 8.92 9.34
C GLN A 193 13.13 7.76 8.43
N PRO A 194 12.73 7.77 7.14
CA PRO A 194 13.16 6.76 6.19
C PRO A 194 14.67 6.60 6.13
N ALA A 195 15.14 5.40 5.83
CA ALA A 195 16.56 5.13 5.67
C ALA A 195 17.17 6.06 4.62
N LYS A 196 18.37 6.58 4.91
CA LYS A 196 19.06 7.56 4.03
C LYS A 196 19.28 7.01 2.62
N GLU A 197 19.57 5.73 2.51
CA GLU A 197 19.77 5.03 1.22
C GLU A 197 18.49 5.04 0.40
N HIS A 198 17.33 4.80 1.06
CA HIS A 198 16.02 4.83 0.41
C HIS A 198 15.67 6.26 -0.07
N VAL A 199 15.87 7.26 0.78
CA VAL A 199 15.67 8.68 0.40
C VAL A 199 16.54 9.05 -0.79
N LYS A 200 17.83 8.69 -0.76
CA LYS A 200 18.79 8.97 -1.85
C LYS A 200 18.36 8.30 -3.16
N MET A 201 17.86 7.07 -3.11
CA MET A 201 17.32 6.38 -4.28
C MET A 201 16.11 7.13 -4.84
N CYS A 202 15.17 7.54 -3.99
CA CYS A 202 14.00 8.30 -4.40
C CYS A 202 14.36 9.69 -4.97
N GLU A 203 15.37 10.36 -4.42
CA GLU A 203 15.90 11.62 -4.98
C GLU A 203 16.47 11.45 -6.39
N GLN A 204 17.03 10.29 -6.73
CA GLN A 204 17.48 10.01 -8.10
C GLN A 204 16.29 9.90 -9.06
N PHE A 205 15.19 9.25 -8.67
CA PHE A 205 13.96 9.23 -9.46
C PHE A 205 13.34 10.62 -9.56
N ALA A 206 13.31 11.37 -8.47
CA ALA A 206 12.78 12.73 -8.44
C ALA A 206 13.51 13.69 -9.40
N LYS A 207 14.81 13.54 -9.57
CA LYS A 207 15.57 14.31 -10.58
C LYS A 207 15.11 14.06 -12.02
N GLN A 208 14.60 12.86 -12.29
CA GLN A 208 14.11 12.48 -13.64
C GLN A 208 12.65 12.91 -13.85
N SER A 209 11.81 12.74 -12.81
CA SER A 209 10.37 13.00 -12.88
C SER A 209 9.98 14.46 -12.57
N GLY A 210 10.86 15.22 -11.93
CA GLY A 210 10.55 16.55 -11.40
C GLY A 210 9.84 16.53 -10.03
N ALA A 211 9.77 15.40 -9.34
CA ALA A 211 9.16 15.28 -8.02
C ALA A 211 9.85 16.16 -6.97
N ARG A 212 9.09 16.56 -5.98
CA ARG A 212 9.57 17.28 -4.81
C ARG A 212 9.49 16.37 -3.59
N ILE A 213 10.62 16.17 -2.93
CA ILE A 213 10.74 15.34 -1.72
C ILE A 213 11.04 16.21 -0.51
N THR A 214 10.29 16.03 0.57
CA THR A 214 10.55 16.66 1.86
C THR A 214 10.50 15.62 2.97
N VAL A 215 11.55 15.53 3.78
CA VAL A 215 11.56 14.74 5.01
C VAL A 215 11.75 15.70 6.19
N THR A 216 10.88 15.66 7.18
CA THR A 216 10.88 16.61 8.30
C THR A 216 10.40 15.95 9.59
N ASP A 217 10.85 16.48 10.73
CA ASP A 217 10.38 16.12 12.08
C ASP A 217 9.26 17.07 12.59
N ASP A 218 8.78 17.97 11.74
CA ASP A 218 7.66 18.86 12.02
C ASP A 218 6.42 18.40 11.23
N PRO A 219 5.40 17.81 11.92
CA PRO A 219 4.19 17.33 11.24
C PRO A 219 3.38 18.46 10.61
N LYS A 220 3.37 19.67 11.18
CA LYS A 220 2.64 20.81 10.60
C LYS A 220 3.31 21.30 9.31
N LYS A 221 4.64 21.28 9.27
CA LYS A 221 5.40 21.59 8.06
C LYS A 221 5.15 20.54 6.96
N ALA A 222 5.08 19.26 7.34
CA ALA A 222 4.78 18.18 6.39
C ALA A 222 3.42 18.38 5.73
N VAL A 223 2.37 18.67 6.50
CA VAL A 223 0.99 18.73 5.98
C VAL A 223 0.60 20.09 5.36
N LYS A 224 1.44 21.12 5.47
CA LYS A 224 1.09 22.47 5.00
C LYS A 224 0.82 22.52 3.49
N GLY A 225 -0.41 22.84 3.10
CA GLY A 225 -0.83 23.02 1.70
C GLY A 225 -0.99 21.73 0.91
N VAL A 226 -0.93 20.55 1.54
CA VAL A 226 -1.10 19.27 0.85
C VAL A 226 -2.57 19.00 0.48
N ASP A 227 -2.77 18.14 -0.50
CA ASP A 227 -4.08 17.67 -0.93
C ASP A 227 -4.52 16.42 -0.17
N PHE A 228 -3.55 15.59 0.24
CA PHE A 228 -3.81 14.33 0.95
C PHE A 228 -2.86 14.15 2.13
N ILE A 229 -3.40 13.60 3.22
CA ILE A 229 -2.64 13.21 4.42
C ILE A 229 -2.81 11.72 4.63
N HIS A 230 -1.70 11.01 4.64
CA HIS A 230 -1.62 9.57 4.92
C HIS A 230 -1.05 9.32 6.30
N THR A 231 -1.48 8.25 6.93
CA THR A 231 -0.82 7.65 8.10
C THR A 231 -0.98 6.14 8.06
N ASP A 232 -0.31 5.46 8.97
CA ASP A 232 -0.44 4.02 9.20
C ASP A 232 -0.33 3.73 10.69
N VAL A 233 -0.68 2.50 11.09
CA VAL A 233 -0.63 2.08 12.49
C VAL A 233 0.73 2.33 13.12
N TRP A 234 0.74 2.79 14.36
CA TRP A 234 1.98 3.03 15.10
C TRP A 234 2.56 1.76 15.69
N VAL A 235 1.70 0.78 15.92
CA VAL A 235 2.05 -0.49 16.54
C VAL A 235 1.54 -1.62 15.66
N SER A 236 2.43 -2.49 15.23
CA SER A 236 2.07 -3.66 14.42
C SER A 236 1.54 -4.79 15.29
N MET A 237 0.57 -5.55 14.79
CA MET A 237 0.10 -6.76 15.46
C MET A 237 1.26 -7.74 15.67
N GLY A 238 1.48 -8.14 16.94
CA GLY A 238 2.57 -9.06 17.33
C GLY A 238 3.80 -8.38 17.92
N GLU A 239 3.86 -7.05 17.97
CA GLU A 239 4.88 -6.35 18.73
C GLU A 239 4.59 -6.45 20.24
N PRO A 240 5.64 -6.57 21.09
CA PRO A 240 5.47 -6.59 22.55
C PRO A 240 4.80 -5.31 23.05
N ILE A 241 3.85 -5.47 24.01
CA ILE A 241 3.12 -4.32 24.60
C ILE A 241 4.09 -3.31 25.24
N GLU A 242 5.22 -3.78 25.73
CA GLU A 242 6.26 -2.96 26.35
C GLU A 242 6.87 -1.92 25.40
N SER A 243 6.90 -2.22 24.09
CA SER A 243 7.38 -1.28 23.07
C SER A 243 6.37 -0.18 22.71
N TRP A 244 5.11 -0.33 23.12
CA TRP A 244 4.04 0.60 22.75
C TRP A 244 4.16 1.96 23.43
N ALA A 245 4.59 1.99 24.71
CA ALA A 245 4.66 3.24 25.47
C ALA A 245 5.61 4.26 24.81
N GLU A 246 6.81 3.84 24.49
CA GLU A 246 7.81 4.66 23.85
C GLU A 246 7.35 5.15 22.48
N ARG A 247 6.79 4.24 21.66
CA ARG A 247 6.26 4.59 20.34
C ARG A 247 5.09 5.56 20.39
N ILE A 248 4.16 5.36 21.33
CA ILE A 248 3.02 6.24 21.52
C ILE A 248 3.48 7.65 21.88
N ASP A 249 4.39 7.78 22.85
CA ASP A 249 4.89 9.09 23.29
C ASP A 249 5.60 9.83 22.13
N GLU A 250 6.39 9.13 21.35
CA GLU A 250 7.11 9.71 20.22
C GLU A 250 6.23 10.09 19.04
N LEU A 251 5.19 9.31 18.76
CA LEU A 251 4.31 9.50 17.60
C LEU A 251 3.09 10.36 17.90
N MET A 252 2.78 10.64 19.17
CA MET A 252 1.66 11.53 19.54
C MET A 252 1.65 12.88 18.82
N PRO A 253 2.80 13.57 18.59
CA PRO A 253 2.82 14.82 17.82
C PRO A 253 2.39 14.65 16.36
N PHE A 254 2.46 13.42 15.84
CA PHE A 254 2.15 13.05 14.44
C PHE A 254 0.76 12.46 14.29
N GLN A 255 -0.05 12.39 15.35
CA GLN A 255 -1.43 11.92 15.27
C GLN A 255 -2.24 12.75 14.27
N VAL A 256 -2.95 12.06 13.36
CA VAL A 256 -3.89 12.75 12.47
C VAL A 256 -5.18 13.03 13.23
N ASN A 257 -5.31 14.27 13.68
CA ASN A 257 -6.46 14.81 14.38
C ASN A 257 -6.96 16.08 13.69
N SER A 258 -8.09 16.62 14.12
CA SER A 258 -8.69 17.81 13.53
C SER A 258 -7.75 19.02 13.50
N LYS A 259 -6.81 19.15 14.46
CA LYS A 259 -5.82 20.23 14.48
C LYS A 259 -4.78 20.06 13.38
N LEU A 260 -4.33 18.81 13.11
CA LEU A 260 -3.37 18.53 12.05
C LEU A 260 -4.03 18.67 10.66
N ILE A 261 -5.27 18.22 10.50
CA ILE A 261 -6.08 18.46 9.28
C ILE A 261 -6.20 19.95 9.01
N ALA A 262 -6.57 20.76 10.02
CA ALA A 262 -6.65 22.21 9.88
C ALA A 262 -5.31 22.87 9.55
N ALA A 263 -4.19 22.33 10.04
CA ALA A 263 -2.85 22.84 9.77
C ALA A 263 -2.44 22.70 8.29
N ALA A 264 -3.10 21.83 7.53
CA ALA A 264 -2.91 21.77 6.08
C ALA A 264 -3.29 23.10 5.40
N GLY A 265 -4.25 23.85 5.94
CA GLY A 265 -4.72 25.11 5.36
C GLY A 265 -5.41 24.94 4.01
N ASN A 266 -5.71 23.70 3.61
CA ASN A 266 -6.42 23.37 2.39
C ASN A 266 -7.82 22.82 2.73
N PRO A 267 -8.90 23.52 2.41
CA PRO A 267 -10.27 23.10 2.76
C PRO A 267 -10.71 21.82 2.02
N ARG A 268 -9.97 21.40 0.99
CA ARG A 268 -10.22 20.17 0.20
C ARG A 268 -9.30 19.03 0.58
N VAL A 269 -8.50 19.16 1.64
CA VAL A 269 -7.60 18.08 2.09
C VAL A 269 -8.40 16.82 2.39
N ARG A 270 -7.86 15.66 2.01
CA ARG A 270 -8.43 14.34 2.27
C ARG A 270 -7.49 13.51 3.14
N PHE A 271 -8.09 12.65 3.95
CA PHE A 271 -7.38 11.69 4.78
C PHE A 271 -7.40 10.31 4.13
N MET A 272 -6.25 9.63 4.14
CA MET A 272 -6.03 8.31 3.57
C MET A 272 -5.31 7.39 4.55
N HIS A 273 -5.69 6.12 4.57
CA HIS A 273 -5.09 5.08 5.40
C HIS A 273 -5.26 3.71 4.73
N CYS A 274 -4.23 2.89 4.69
CA CYS A 274 -4.30 1.57 4.05
C CYS A 274 -5.20 0.57 4.77
N LEU A 275 -5.62 0.89 6.00
CA LEU A 275 -6.40 0.06 6.90
C LEU A 275 -5.71 -1.28 7.28
N PRO A 276 -5.94 -1.81 8.51
CA PRO A 276 -6.88 -1.30 9.54
C PRO A 276 -6.35 -0.04 10.22
N ALA A 277 -7.25 0.79 10.74
CA ALA A 277 -6.93 1.96 11.55
C ALA A 277 -7.43 1.78 12.97
N PHE A 278 -6.65 2.27 13.94
CA PHE A 278 -7.04 2.28 15.35
C PHE A 278 -7.60 3.65 15.74
N HIS A 279 -8.81 3.95 15.26
CA HIS A 279 -9.48 5.24 15.47
C HIS A 279 -10.42 5.27 16.68
N ASN A 280 -10.68 4.11 17.29
CA ASN A 280 -11.53 3.97 18.48
C ASN A 280 -11.20 2.71 19.29
N SER A 281 -12.02 2.39 20.29
CA SER A 281 -11.86 1.23 21.17
C SER A 281 -12.73 0.02 20.81
N GLU A 282 -13.33 -0.04 19.63
CA GLU A 282 -14.23 -1.14 19.22
C GLU A 282 -13.49 -2.43 18.87
N THR A 283 -12.19 -2.33 18.54
CA THR A 283 -11.35 -3.51 18.30
C THR A 283 -10.71 -4.01 19.60
N LYS A 284 -10.38 -5.31 19.67
CA LYS A 284 -9.67 -5.87 20.83
C LYS A 284 -8.38 -5.11 21.15
N VAL A 285 -7.59 -4.81 20.14
CA VAL A 285 -6.31 -4.08 20.30
C VAL A 285 -6.59 -2.63 20.72
N GLY A 286 -7.51 -1.94 20.06
CA GLY A 286 -7.92 -0.59 20.43
C GLY A 286 -8.41 -0.49 21.87
N ALA A 287 -9.23 -1.46 22.33
CA ALA A 287 -9.70 -1.53 23.71
C ALA A 287 -8.55 -1.74 24.72
N GLN A 288 -7.59 -2.61 24.40
CA GLN A 288 -6.41 -2.85 25.24
C GLN A 288 -5.54 -1.59 25.38
N ILE A 289 -5.30 -0.90 24.26
CA ILE A 289 -4.52 0.35 24.24
C ILE A 289 -5.28 1.44 25.01
N ALA A 290 -6.57 1.61 24.77
CA ALA A 290 -7.39 2.60 25.48
C ALA A 290 -7.46 2.35 27.01
N ALA A 291 -7.45 1.10 27.45
CA ALA A 291 -7.41 0.75 28.88
C ALA A 291 -6.06 1.11 29.51
N GLN A 292 -4.96 0.94 28.79
CA GLN A 292 -3.60 1.23 29.27
C GLN A 292 -3.22 2.71 29.07
N TYR A 293 -3.72 3.33 28.01
CA TYR A 293 -3.47 4.73 27.63
C TYR A 293 -4.79 5.47 27.41
N PRO A 294 -5.47 5.94 28.50
CA PRO A 294 -6.82 6.55 28.42
C PRO A 294 -6.91 7.78 27.48
N GLN A 295 -5.79 8.47 27.23
CA GLN A 295 -5.71 9.60 26.29
C GLN A 295 -5.92 9.16 24.83
N LEU A 296 -5.75 7.86 24.51
CA LEU A 296 -5.91 7.30 23.17
C LEU A 296 -7.26 6.61 22.92
N LYS A 297 -8.21 6.73 23.85
CA LYS A 297 -9.53 6.11 23.69
C LYS A 297 -10.30 6.56 22.44
N ASN A 298 -10.00 7.73 21.93
CA ASN A 298 -10.63 8.34 20.75
C ASN A 298 -9.72 8.24 19.49
N GLY A 299 -8.80 7.30 19.47
CA GLY A 299 -7.92 7.03 18.34
C GLY A 299 -6.43 7.07 18.69
N ILE A 300 -5.66 6.28 17.96
CA ILE A 300 -4.21 6.14 18.12
C ILE A 300 -3.51 6.99 17.05
N GLU A 301 -3.31 6.47 15.85
CA GLU A 301 -2.69 7.20 14.74
C GLU A 301 -3.62 8.21 14.07
N VAL A 302 -4.91 7.98 14.16
CA VAL A 302 -5.96 8.88 13.69
C VAL A 302 -7.09 8.95 14.72
N THR A 303 -7.67 10.14 14.93
CA THR A 303 -8.79 10.31 15.85
C THR A 303 -10.12 9.96 15.19
N GLU A 304 -11.09 9.51 16.02
CA GLU A 304 -12.43 9.11 15.59
C GLU A 304 -13.16 10.23 14.82
N ASP A 305 -13.05 11.48 15.30
CA ASP A 305 -13.68 12.63 14.66
C ASP A 305 -13.15 12.93 13.25
N VAL A 306 -11.88 12.61 12.96
CA VAL A 306 -11.31 12.67 11.61
C VAL A 306 -11.73 11.46 10.80
N PHE A 307 -11.66 10.27 11.38
CA PHE A 307 -11.95 9.02 10.67
C PHE A 307 -13.41 8.94 10.22
N GLU A 308 -14.36 9.38 11.04
CA GLU A 308 -15.80 9.41 10.72
C GLU A 308 -16.24 10.69 9.98
N SER A 309 -15.31 11.55 9.62
CA SER A 309 -15.63 12.81 8.91
C SER A 309 -15.61 12.65 7.39
N PRO A 310 -16.19 13.58 6.63
CA PRO A 310 -16.16 13.60 5.17
C PRO A 310 -14.76 13.79 4.54
N VAL A 311 -13.73 14.08 5.35
CA VAL A 311 -12.35 14.15 4.84
C VAL A 311 -11.76 12.76 4.61
N ASN A 312 -12.32 11.72 5.24
CA ASN A 312 -11.88 10.33 5.11
C ASN A 312 -12.33 9.73 3.76
N ILE A 313 -11.37 9.21 3.00
CA ILE A 313 -11.59 8.48 1.74
C ILE A 313 -10.94 7.09 1.76
N CYS A 314 -10.70 6.54 2.97
CA CYS A 314 -10.01 5.26 3.12
C CYS A 314 -10.79 4.07 2.54
N PHE A 315 -12.12 4.15 2.49
CA PHE A 315 -12.95 3.06 1.97
C PHE A 315 -12.92 3.01 0.45
N GLU A 316 -12.94 4.16 -0.23
CA GLU A 316 -12.71 4.26 -1.67
C GLU A 316 -11.27 3.84 -2.03
N GLN A 317 -10.29 4.23 -1.20
CA GLN A 317 -8.91 3.76 -1.32
C GLN A 317 -8.82 2.23 -1.22
N ALA A 318 -9.53 1.62 -0.26
CA ALA A 318 -9.55 0.17 -0.09
C ALA A 318 -10.25 -0.53 -1.26
N GLU A 319 -11.33 0.02 -1.80
CA GLU A 319 -12.00 -0.47 -3.00
C GLU A 319 -11.07 -0.43 -4.21
N ASN A 320 -10.35 0.68 -4.41
CA ASN A 320 -9.42 0.84 -5.53
C ASN A 320 -8.28 -0.18 -5.53
N ARG A 321 -7.96 -0.81 -4.39
CA ARG A 321 -7.05 -1.97 -4.33
C ARG A 321 -7.49 -3.10 -5.25
N MET A 322 -8.78 -3.44 -5.26
CA MET A 322 -9.32 -4.47 -6.13
C MET A 322 -9.15 -4.09 -7.61
N HIS A 323 -9.45 -2.85 -7.98
CA HIS A 323 -9.36 -2.39 -9.36
C HIS A 323 -7.92 -2.31 -9.89
N THR A 324 -6.99 -1.85 -9.06
CA THR A 324 -5.57 -1.78 -9.44
C THR A 324 -4.90 -3.16 -9.46
N ILE A 325 -5.25 -4.04 -8.55
CA ILE A 325 -4.81 -5.44 -8.59
C ILE A 325 -5.34 -6.12 -9.86
N LYS A 326 -6.61 -5.89 -10.22
CA LYS A 326 -7.18 -6.38 -11.48
C LYS A 326 -6.35 -5.91 -12.68
N ALA A 327 -5.99 -4.63 -12.73
CA ALA A 327 -5.16 -4.10 -13.80
C ALA A 327 -3.78 -4.75 -13.86
N VAL A 328 -3.15 -5.01 -12.71
CA VAL A 328 -1.86 -5.74 -12.64
C VAL A 328 -2.01 -7.15 -13.19
N LEU A 329 -3.03 -7.88 -12.77
CA LEU A 329 -3.29 -9.25 -13.23
C LEU A 329 -3.55 -9.28 -14.75
N VAL A 330 -4.42 -8.40 -15.26
CA VAL A 330 -4.74 -8.32 -16.69
C VAL A 330 -3.49 -7.92 -17.49
N ALA A 331 -2.74 -6.91 -17.06
CA ALA A 331 -1.53 -6.46 -17.78
C ALA A 331 -0.42 -7.53 -17.84
N ALA A 332 -0.34 -8.40 -16.84
CA ALA A 332 0.69 -9.42 -16.77
C ALA A 332 0.29 -10.75 -17.41
N LEU A 333 -1.01 -11.09 -17.45
CA LEU A 333 -1.47 -12.45 -17.80
C LEU A 333 -2.39 -12.54 -19.02
N ALA A 334 -2.97 -11.41 -19.48
CA ALA A 334 -3.85 -11.39 -20.65
C ALA A 334 -3.09 -11.36 -21.98
#